data_a6eabfe3c735135ff36a5bacc4a7e371
#
_entry.id   a6eabfe3c735135ff36a5bacc4a7e371
#
_cell.length_a   1.000
_cell.length_b   1.000
_cell.length_c   1.000
_cell.angle_alpha   90.00
_cell.angle_beta   90.00
_cell.angle_gamma   90.00
#
_symmetry.space_group_name_H-M   'P 1'
#
loop_
_entity.id
_entity.type
_entity.pdbx_description
1 polymer ?
#
loop_
_entity_poly.entity_id
_entity_poly.type
_entity_poly.pdbx_seq_one_letter_code
_entity_poly.pdbx_strand_id
1 'polypeptide(L)'
;MAKSNLDKSVGHLLRRAQQYSFDMYADQVGTGGLTPRQFAVLQAVSENPGLSQTDLVKRTGIDRSTLADMISRMLKKGILARHRTKSDARANSVSVTASGKRAMKGAAAKVAKADRDVLKAVPKAQQAGFMKALTAISAQIDKEMNAASTAKKSPAKKAAKRKTTKRKTRRKTAKRNKK
;
A
#
# COMPACT_ATOMS: atom_id res chain seq x y z
N MET A 1 -21.99 -7.50 32.92
CA MET A 1 -21.13 -7.19 31.76
C MET A 1 -19.85 -7.99 31.90
N ALA A 2 -19.53 -8.89 30.96
CA ALA A 2 -18.28 -9.64 30.98
C ALA A 2 -17.12 -8.65 30.82
N LYS A 3 -16.15 -8.65 31.74
CA LYS A 3 -14.92 -7.87 31.61
C LYS A 3 -14.23 -8.30 30.32
N SER A 4 -14.11 -7.41 29.35
CA SER A 4 -13.32 -7.63 28.12
C SER A 4 -11.89 -7.92 28.57
N ASN A 5 -11.44 -9.16 28.41
CA ASN A 5 -10.06 -9.51 28.75
C ASN A 5 -9.16 -9.06 27.57
N LEU A 6 -8.70 -7.81 27.63
CA LEU A 6 -7.84 -7.21 26.62
C LEU A 6 -6.60 -8.05 26.33
N ASP A 7 -6.07 -8.75 27.35
CA ASP A 7 -4.87 -9.58 27.20
C ASP A 7 -5.08 -10.81 26.31
N LYS A 8 -6.35 -11.20 26.06
CA LYS A 8 -6.73 -12.28 25.14
C LYS A 8 -7.25 -11.75 23.78
N SER A 9 -7.39 -10.43 23.63
CA SER A 9 -7.87 -9.84 22.38
C SER A 9 -6.75 -9.81 21.35
N VAL A 10 -6.89 -10.56 20.25
CA VAL A 10 -5.92 -10.59 19.15
C VAL A 10 -5.69 -9.20 18.58
N GLY A 11 -6.75 -8.41 18.34
CA GLY A 11 -6.62 -7.05 17.82
C GLY A 11 -5.91 -6.10 18.77
N HIS A 12 -6.06 -6.27 20.08
CA HIS A 12 -5.33 -5.49 21.08
C HIS A 12 -3.85 -5.88 21.12
N LEU A 13 -3.54 -7.17 21.12
CA LEU A 13 -2.17 -7.67 21.12
C LEU A 13 -1.42 -7.24 19.85
N LEU A 14 -2.07 -7.28 18.68
CA LEU A 14 -1.48 -6.80 17.43
C LEU A 14 -1.17 -5.30 17.48
N ARG A 15 -2.06 -4.46 18.05
CA ARG A 15 -1.78 -3.02 18.21
C ARG A 15 -0.60 -2.77 19.15
N ARG A 16 -0.51 -3.51 20.25
CA ARG A 16 0.63 -3.39 21.18
C ARG A 16 1.94 -3.84 20.52
N ALA A 17 1.92 -4.94 19.78
CA ALA A 17 3.07 -5.41 19.03
C ALA A 17 3.51 -4.41 17.95
N GLN A 18 2.56 -3.79 17.25
CA GLN A 18 2.84 -2.72 16.30
C GLN A 18 3.47 -1.50 16.97
N GLN A 19 2.96 -1.06 18.12
CA GLN A 19 3.54 0.05 18.87
C GLN A 19 4.97 -0.27 19.29
N TYR A 20 5.20 -1.43 19.87
CA TYR A 20 6.55 -1.89 20.22
C TYR A 20 7.51 -1.89 19.03
N SER A 21 7.04 -2.36 17.86
CA SER A 21 7.84 -2.31 16.62
C SER A 21 8.18 -0.88 16.20
N PHE A 22 7.25 0.08 16.37
CA PHE A 22 7.51 1.49 16.09
C PHE A 22 8.53 2.11 17.04
N ASP A 23 8.46 1.76 18.32
CA ASP A 23 9.39 2.23 19.33
C ASP A 23 10.81 1.72 19.02
N MET A 24 10.97 0.42 18.75
CA MET A 24 12.25 -0.17 18.33
C MET A 24 12.81 0.47 17.05
N TYR A 25 11.93 0.79 16.09
CA TYR A 25 12.35 1.48 14.88
C TYR A 25 12.83 2.91 15.19
N ALA A 26 12.10 3.65 16.01
CA ALA A 26 12.43 5.02 16.37
C ALA A 26 13.77 5.10 17.11
N ASP A 27 14.02 4.15 18.00
CA ASP A 27 15.29 4.04 18.75
C ASP A 27 16.49 3.83 17.82
N GLN A 28 16.34 3.07 16.75
CA GLN A 28 17.43 2.76 15.82
C GLN A 28 17.61 3.85 14.75
N VAL A 29 16.52 4.33 14.16
CA VAL A 29 16.57 5.28 13.01
C VAL A 29 16.73 6.72 13.49
N GLY A 30 16.16 7.04 14.65
CA GLY A 30 16.19 8.37 15.25
C GLY A 30 15.14 9.33 14.69
N THR A 31 15.01 10.47 15.35
CA THR A 31 14.13 11.57 14.93
C THR A 31 14.67 12.25 13.67
N GLY A 32 13.81 12.48 12.68
CA GLY A 32 14.19 13.10 11.40
C GLY A 32 14.60 12.14 10.30
N GLY A 33 14.76 10.85 10.58
CA GLY A 33 14.96 9.80 9.58
C GLY A 33 13.70 9.44 8.79
N LEU A 34 13.78 8.39 7.97
CA LEU A 34 12.61 7.83 7.30
C LEU A 34 11.69 7.19 8.34
N THR A 35 10.38 7.43 8.25
CA THR A 35 9.43 6.64 9.05
C THR A 35 9.33 5.20 8.53
N PRO A 36 8.84 4.21 9.33
CA PRO A 36 8.66 2.83 8.87
C PRO A 36 7.86 2.75 7.58
N ARG A 37 6.75 3.49 7.49
CA ARG A 37 5.91 3.54 6.29
C ARG A 37 6.60 4.17 5.08
N GLN A 38 7.40 5.23 5.28
CA GLN A 38 8.18 5.84 4.19
C GLN A 38 9.27 4.89 3.69
N PHE A 39 9.94 4.18 4.59
CA PHE A 39 10.93 3.17 4.21
C PHE A 39 10.28 2.05 3.39
N ALA A 40 9.13 1.52 3.83
CA ALA A 40 8.39 0.48 3.11
C ALA A 40 7.96 0.94 1.70
N VAL A 41 7.49 2.19 1.56
CA VAL A 41 7.14 2.76 0.24
C VAL A 41 8.36 2.88 -0.66
N LEU A 42 9.48 3.41 -0.16
CA LEU A 42 10.71 3.50 -0.95
C LEU A 42 11.21 2.12 -1.38
N GLN A 43 11.17 1.14 -0.49
CA GLN A 43 11.57 -0.23 -0.79
C GLN A 43 10.67 -0.84 -1.86
N ALA A 44 9.34 -0.75 -1.72
CA ALA A 44 8.39 -1.26 -2.69
C ALA A 44 8.59 -0.66 -4.09
N VAL A 45 8.81 0.66 -4.17
CA VAL A 45 9.08 1.37 -5.44
C VAL A 45 10.45 1.01 -6.02
N SER A 46 11.46 0.77 -5.17
CA SER A 46 12.81 0.40 -5.62
C SER A 46 12.86 -1.01 -6.20
N GLU A 47 12.15 -1.95 -5.57
CA GLU A 47 12.08 -3.35 -6.01
C GLU A 47 11.21 -3.54 -7.26
N ASN A 48 10.21 -2.66 -7.44
CA ASN A 48 9.23 -2.76 -8.52
C ASN A 48 9.02 -1.39 -9.18
N PRO A 49 9.88 -1.00 -10.12
CA PRO A 49 9.73 0.26 -10.84
C PRO A 49 8.41 0.32 -11.63
N GLY A 50 7.73 1.45 -11.56
CA GLY A 50 6.50 1.66 -12.34
C GLY A 50 5.20 1.25 -11.63
N LEU A 51 5.24 0.87 -10.36
CA LEU A 51 4.03 0.56 -9.58
C LEU A 51 3.04 1.73 -9.61
N SER A 52 1.77 1.41 -9.82
CA SER A 52 0.66 2.35 -9.62
C SER A 52 0.41 2.58 -8.13
N GLN A 53 -0.32 3.67 -7.79
CA GLN A 53 -0.77 3.87 -6.41
C GLN A 53 -1.58 2.68 -5.86
N THR A 54 -2.37 2.03 -6.71
CA THR A 54 -3.15 0.85 -6.30
C THR A 54 -2.25 -0.33 -5.96
N ASP A 55 -1.18 -0.54 -6.73
CA ASP A 55 -0.21 -1.60 -6.44
C ASP A 55 0.59 -1.31 -5.18
N LEU A 56 0.94 -0.03 -4.95
CA LEU A 56 1.59 0.38 -3.70
C LEU A 56 0.70 0.16 -2.47
N VAL A 57 -0.60 0.47 -2.54
CA VAL A 57 -1.57 0.16 -1.48
C VAL A 57 -1.53 -1.34 -1.16
N LYS A 58 -1.58 -2.19 -2.18
CA LYS A 58 -1.53 -3.65 -2.02
C LYS A 58 -0.21 -4.09 -1.39
N ARG A 59 0.91 -3.59 -1.90
CA ARG A 59 2.25 -4.00 -1.48
C ARG A 59 2.62 -3.54 -0.07
N THR A 60 2.13 -2.37 0.35
CA THR A 60 2.50 -1.76 1.64
C THR A 60 1.44 -1.93 2.74
N GLY A 61 0.22 -2.33 2.38
CA GLY A 61 -0.90 -2.39 3.32
C GLY A 61 -1.35 -1.02 3.84
N ILE A 62 -0.84 0.09 3.27
CA ILE A 62 -1.20 1.45 3.67
C ILE A 62 -2.48 1.83 2.94
N ASP A 63 -3.47 2.37 3.64
CA ASP A 63 -4.71 2.84 3.02
C ASP A 63 -4.45 3.92 1.96
N ARG A 64 -5.38 4.02 0.98
CA ARG A 64 -5.20 4.87 -0.20
C ARG A 64 -5.01 6.35 0.14
N SER A 65 -5.74 6.88 1.11
CA SER A 65 -5.68 8.31 1.47
C SER A 65 -4.36 8.64 2.16
N THR A 66 -3.97 7.85 3.14
CA THR A 66 -2.69 7.97 3.84
C THR A 66 -1.51 7.83 2.87
N LEU A 67 -1.56 6.85 1.95
CA LEU A 67 -0.52 6.64 0.96
C LEU A 67 -0.40 7.84 0.00
N ALA A 68 -1.53 8.37 -0.49
CA ALA A 68 -1.53 9.53 -1.41
C ALA A 68 -0.90 10.77 -0.77
N ASP A 69 -1.24 11.06 0.48
CA ASP A 69 -0.67 12.17 1.25
C ASP A 69 0.83 11.94 1.53
N MET A 70 1.20 10.73 1.90
CA MET A 70 2.60 10.35 2.13
C MET A 70 3.44 10.50 0.86
N ILE A 71 2.98 9.99 -0.29
CA ILE A 71 3.65 10.15 -1.59
C ILE A 71 3.80 11.63 -1.93
N SER A 72 2.76 12.44 -1.72
CA SER A 72 2.83 13.89 -1.95
C SER A 72 3.95 14.54 -1.13
N ARG A 73 4.05 14.21 0.15
CA ARG A 73 5.13 14.71 1.03
C ARG A 73 6.51 14.20 0.62
N MET A 74 6.62 12.95 0.18
CA MET A 74 7.89 12.35 -0.28
C MET A 74 8.36 12.96 -1.61
N LEU A 75 7.43 13.32 -2.50
CA LEU A 75 7.72 14.10 -3.73
C LEU A 75 8.24 15.49 -3.39
N LYS A 76 7.58 16.22 -2.47
CA LYS A 76 8.03 17.54 -1.99
C LYS A 76 9.41 17.48 -1.34
N LYS A 77 9.73 16.40 -0.62
CA LYS A 77 11.08 16.17 -0.05
C LYS A 77 12.12 15.73 -1.08
N GLY A 78 11.74 15.51 -2.33
CA GLY A 78 12.64 15.09 -3.40
C GLY A 78 13.21 13.67 -3.26
N ILE A 79 12.61 12.81 -2.41
CA ILE A 79 13.03 11.40 -2.24
C ILE A 79 12.28 10.45 -3.19
N LEU A 80 11.16 10.90 -3.73
CA LEU A 80 10.46 10.28 -4.87
C LEU A 80 10.38 11.27 -6.03
N ALA A 81 10.29 10.76 -7.26
CA ALA A 81 9.96 11.50 -8.47
C ALA A 81 8.71 10.88 -9.13
N ARG A 82 7.92 11.72 -9.81
CA ARG A 82 6.73 11.27 -10.55
C ARG A 82 7.08 11.17 -12.04
N HIS A 83 6.66 10.07 -12.66
CA HIS A 83 6.77 9.88 -14.10
C HIS A 83 5.38 9.70 -14.71
N ARG A 84 5.15 10.35 -15.86
CA ARG A 84 4.00 10.05 -16.71
C ARG A 84 4.36 8.81 -17.56
N THR A 85 3.56 7.76 -17.48
CA THR A 85 3.73 6.61 -18.36
C THR A 85 3.21 6.95 -19.75
N LYS A 86 3.98 6.62 -20.80
CA LYS A 86 3.59 6.88 -22.21
C LYS A 86 2.32 6.12 -22.61
N SER A 87 2.00 4.99 -21.96
CA SER A 87 0.87 4.13 -22.28
C SER A 87 -0.46 4.57 -21.64
N ASP A 88 -0.44 5.35 -20.54
CA ASP A 88 -1.64 5.91 -19.92
C ASP A 88 -1.28 7.21 -19.21
N ALA A 89 -1.66 8.35 -19.82
CA ALA A 89 -1.43 9.69 -19.26
C ALA A 89 -2.09 9.89 -17.88
N ARG A 90 -2.97 8.97 -17.46
CA ARG A 90 -3.63 8.96 -16.15
C ARG A 90 -2.89 8.12 -15.11
N ALA A 91 -1.96 7.26 -15.53
CA ALA A 91 -1.17 6.43 -14.62
C ALA A 91 0.07 7.20 -14.16
N ASN A 92 -0.03 7.82 -12.99
CA ASN A 92 1.11 8.42 -12.30
C ASN A 92 1.92 7.31 -11.61
N SER A 93 3.01 6.88 -12.23
CA SER A 93 4.01 6.05 -11.56
C SER A 93 5.00 6.91 -10.77
N VAL A 94 5.59 6.33 -9.74
CA VAL A 94 6.63 6.96 -8.93
C VAL A 94 7.92 6.17 -9.03
N SER A 95 9.05 6.85 -8.92
CA SER A 95 10.39 6.25 -8.85
C SER A 95 11.16 6.83 -7.68
N VAL A 96 12.14 6.07 -7.16
CA VAL A 96 13.04 6.52 -6.09
C VAL A 96 14.15 7.39 -6.71
N THR A 97 14.34 8.59 -6.19
CA THR A 97 15.42 9.50 -6.62
C THR A 97 16.78 9.06 -6.08
N ALA A 98 17.86 9.67 -6.55
CA ALA A 98 19.19 9.47 -5.96
C ALA A 98 19.23 9.83 -4.46
N SER A 99 18.51 10.89 -4.05
CA SER A 99 18.36 11.28 -2.63
C SER A 99 17.59 10.20 -1.85
N GLY A 100 16.48 9.68 -2.41
CA GLY A 100 15.72 8.59 -1.80
C GLY A 100 16.53 7.32 -1.64
N LYS A 101 17.35 6.95 -2.64
CA LYS A 101 18.27 5.79 -2.56
C LYS A 101 19.30 5.96 -1.45
N ARG A 102 19.90 7.17 -1.31
CA ARG A 102 20.84 7.45 -0.22
C ARG A 102 20.17 7.34 1.15
N ALA A 103 18.99 7.95 1.32
CA ALA A 103 18.22 7.87 2.56
C ALA A 103 17.88 6.42 2.94
N MET A 104 17.44 5.62 1.97
CA MET A 104 17.12 4.21 2.16
C MET A 104 18.35 3.40 2.55
N LYS A 105 19.48 3.58 1.86
CA LYS A 105 20.75 2.91 2.17
C LYS A 105 21.25 3.25 3.58
N GLY A 106 21.16 4.51 3.99
CA GLY A 106 21.53 4.95 5.33
C GLY A 106 20.65 4.39 6.45
N ALA A 107 19.38 4.09 6.15
CA ALA A 107 18.43 3.52 7.10
C ALA A 107 18.46 1.99 7.14
N ALA A 108 18.86 1.31 6.07
CA ALA A 108 18.69 -0.15 5.90
C ALA A 108 19.25 -1.00 7.04
N ALA A 109 20.48 -0.73 7.46
CA ALA A 109 21.11 -1.48 8.56
C ALA A 109 20.41 -1.25 9.92
N LYS A 110 19.91 -0.03 10.14
CA LYS A 110 19.17 0.37 11.34
C LYS A 110 17.80 -0.29 11.38
N VAL A 111 17.08 -0.31 10.24
CA VAL A 111 15.81 -1.00 10.08
C VAL A 111 15.98 -2.50 10.34
N ALA A 112 16.97 -3.13 9.71
CA ALA A 112 17.25 -4.55 9.94
C ALA A 112 17.62 -4.85 11.40
N LYS A 113 18.25 -3.90 12.12
CA LYS A 113 18.50 -4.04 13.56
C LYS A 113 17.21 -3.94 14.36
N ALA A 114 16.34 -2.97 14.07
CA ALA A 114 15.04 -2.82 14.71
C ALA A 114 14.19 -4.10 14.55
N ASP A 115 14.12 -4.66 13.34
CA ASP A 115 13.39 -5.91 13.08
C ASP A 115 13.93 -7.08 13.90
N ARG A 116 15.26 -7.19 14.01
CA ARG A 116 15.89 -8.21 14.88
C ARG A 116 15.55 -7.99 16.35
N ASP A 117 15.52 -6.76 16.82
CA ASP A 117 15.22 -6.44 18.22
C ASP A 117 13.75 -6.74 18.55
N VAL A 118 12.82 -6.46 17.62
CA VAL A 118 11.41 -6.90 17.74
C VAL A 118 11.33 -8.44 17.80
N LEU A 119 12.05 -9.15 16.94
CA LEU A 119 12.01 -10.60 16.90
C LEU A 119 12.60 -11.25 18.17
N LYS A 120 13.58 -10.61 18.83
CA LYS A 120 14.13 -11.08 20.13
C LYS A 120 13.11 -11.09 21.26
N ALA A 121 12.04 -10.27 21.19
CA ALA A 121 10.95 -10.31 22.17
C ALA A 121 10.12 -11.61 22.08
N VAL A 122 10.26 -12.36 20.98
CA VAL A 122 9.62 -13.66 20.78
C VAL A 122 10.60 -14.77 21.20
N PRO A 123 10.18 -15.75 22.03
CA PRO A 123 11.03 -16.88 22.40
C PRO A 123 11.63 -17.57 21.17
N LYS A 124 12.92 -17.90 21.20
CA LYS A 124 13.68 -18.39 20.03
C LYS A 124 12.99 -19.57 19.32
N ALA A 125 12.45 -20.51 20.07
CA ALA A 125 11.73 -21.67 19.52
C ALA A 125 10.44 -21.29 18.76
N GLN A 126 9.87 -20.12 19.02
CA GLN A 126 8.60 -19.67 18.43
C GLN A 126 8.79 -18.67 17.28
N GLN A 127 10.00 -18.14 17.08
CA GLN A 127 10.26 -17.09 16.10
C GLN A 127 9.88 -17.50 14.68
N ALA A 128 10.21 -18.71 14.26
CA ALA A 128 9.86 -19.23 12.93
C ALA A 128 8.33 -19.36 12.75
N GLY A 129 7.63 -19.86 13.77
CA GLY A 129 6.17 -19.96 13.79
C GLY A 129 5.50 -18.58 13.76
N PHE A 130 6.02 -17.63 14.51
CA PHE A 130 5.55 -16.25 14.53
C PHE A 130 5.68 -15.57 13.15
N MET A 131 6.85 -15.70 12.51
CA MET A 131 7.05 -15.17 11.15
C MET A 131 6.11 -15.81 10.14
N LYS A 132 5.91 -17.13 10.22
CA LYS A 132 4.96 -17.86 9.38
C LYS A 132 3.53 -17.36 9.56
N ALA A 133 3.10 -17.11 10.81
CA ALA A 133 1.76 -16.59 11.11
C ALA A 133 1.55 -15.19 10.55
N LEU A 134 2.52 -14.27 10.74
CA LEU A 134 2.45 -12.92 10.17
C LEU A 134 2.40 -12.93 8.64
N THR A 135 3.20 -13.78 7.99
CA THR A 135 3.19 -13.95 6.53
C THR A 135 1.84 -14.47 6.03
N ALA A 136 1.22 -15.41 6.75
CA ALA A 136 -0.10 -15.94 6.40
C ALA A 136 -1.19 -14.86 6.50
N ILE A 137 -1.17 -14.04 7.55
CA ILE A 137 -2.09 -12.89 7.68
C ILE A 137 -1.91 -11.91 6.54
N SER A 138 -0.65 -11.56 6.20
CA SER A 138 -0.35 -10.66 5.08
C SER A 138 -0.88 -11.20 3.74
N ALA A 139 -0.66 -12.49 3.48
CA ALA A 139 -1.17 -13.15 2.27
C ALA A 139 -2.71 -13.16 2.18
N GLN A 140 -3.41 -13.24 3.32
CA GLN A 140 -4.87 -13.17 3.35
C GLN A 140 -5.35 -11.75 2.99
N ILE A 141 -4.69 -10.70 3.50
CA ILE A 141 -4.98 -9.31 3.15
C ILE A 141 -4.83 -9.11 1.64
N ASP A 142 -3.75 -9.62 1.03
CA ASP A 142 -3.51 -9.51 -0.41
C ASP A 142 -4.62 -10.18 -1.24
N LYS A 143 -5.12 -11.34 -0.80
CA LYS A 143 -6.24 -12.04 -1.47
C LYS A 143 -7.53 -11.21 -1.42
N GLU A 144 -7.88 -10.68 -0.26
CA GLU A 144 -9.08 -9.86 -0.08
C GLU A 144 -9.03 -8.56 -0.88
N MET A 145 -7.89 -7.87 -0.90
CA MET A 145 -7.69 -6.67 -1.70
C MET A 145 -7.76 -6.94 -3.20
N ASN A 146 -7.28 -8.09 -3.67
CA ASN A 146 -7.38 -8.51 -5.07
C ASN A 146 -8.83 -8.83 -5.43
N ALA A 147 -9.56 -9.57 -4.59
CA ALA A 147 -10.97 -9.88 -4.80
C ALA A 147 -11.84 -8.61 -4.87
N ALA A 148 -11.63 -7.65 -3.96
CA ALA A 148 -12.34 -6.37 -3.97
C ALA A 148 -12.04 -5.52 -5.21
N SER A 149 -10.82 -5.60 -5.78
CA SER A 149 -10.45 -4.86 -6.98
C SER A 149 -11.06 -5.44 -8.25
N THR A 150 -11.26 -6.76 -8.32
CA THR A 150 -11.92 -7.43 -9.45
C THR A 150 -13.43 -7.20 -9.45
N ALA A 151 -14.08 -7.20 -8.29
CA ALA A 151 -15.50 -6.91 -8.13
C ALA A 151 -15.88 -5.49 -8.59
N LYS A 152 -15.02 -4.49 -8.37
CA LYS A 152 -15.25 -3.10 -8.81
C LYS A 152 -15.06 -2.87 -10.32
N LYS A 153 -14.43 -3.78 -11.05
CA LYS A 153 -14.22 -3.65 -12.52
C LYS A 153 -15.38 -4.17 -13.36
N SER A 154 -16.31 -4.95 -12.82
CA SER A 154 -17.35 -5.62 -13.62
C SER A 154 -18.61 -4.81 -13.96
N PRO A 155 -19.11 -3.78 -13.23
CA PRO A 155 -20.36 -3.10 -13.60
C PRO A 155 -20.23 -1.98 -14.64
N ALA A 156 -19.07 -1.31 -14.73
CA ALA A 156 -18.96 -0.09 -15.56
C ALA A 156 -18.97 -0.35 -17.08
N LYS A 157 -18.45 -1.50 -17.55
CA LYS A 157 -18.41 -1.81 -18.99
C LYS A 157 -19.79 -2.18 -19.57
N LYS A 158 -20.70 -2.77 -18.78
CA LYS A 158 -22.08 -3.10 -19.25
C LYS A 158 -22.98 -1.86 -19.34
N ALA A 159 -22.82 -0.88 -18.44
CA ALA A 159 -23.61 0.35 -18.48
C ALA A 159 -23.20 1.31 -19.63
N ALA A 160 -21.93 1.40 -19.97
CA ALA A 160 -21.46 2.23 -21.08
C ALA A 160 -21.89 1.67 -22.44
N LYS A 161 -21.91 0.33 -22.62
CA LYS A 161 -22.38 -0.31 -23.87
C LYS A 161 -23.88 -0.15 -24.07
N ARG A 162 -24.67 -0.07 -22.99
CA ARG A 162 -26.12 0.13 -23.04
C ARG A 162 -26.54 1.58 -23.36
N LYS A 163 -25.74 2.57 -22.94
CA LYS A 163 -25.97 4.00 -23.28
C LYS A 163 -25.64 4.33 -24.73
N THR A 164 -24.62 3.71 -25.33
CA THR A 164 -24.22 3.96 -26.73
C THR A 164 -25.19 3.34 -27.73
N THR A 165 -25.80 2.16 -27.46
CA THR A 165 -26.81 1.55 -28.31
C THR A 165 -28.12 2.32 -28.27
N LYS A 166 -28.55 2.83 -27.09
CA LYS A 166 -29.80 3.62 -26.97
C LYS A 166 -29.69 4.99 -27.66
N ARG A 167 -28.45 5.55 -27.78
CA ARG A 167 -28.21 6.81 -28.49
C ARG A 167 -28.15 6.63 -30.01
N LYS A 168 -27.73 5.48 -30.54
CA LYS A 168 -27.72 5.17 -31.97
C LYS A 168 -29.13 4.93 -32.52
N THR A 169 -30.01 4.23 -31.78
CA THR A 169 -31.41 4.00 -32.19
C THR A 169 -32.23 5.27 -32.18
N ARG A 170 -32.04 6.17 -31.17
CA ARG A 170 -32.78 7.45 -31.11
C ARG A 170 -32.40 8.44 -32.23
N ARG A 171 -31.19 8.31 -32.80
CA ARG A 171 -30.74 9.13 -33.92
C ARG A 171 -31.23 8.61 -35.29
N LYS A 172 -31.56 7.33 -35.40
CA LYS A 172 -32.15 6.72 -36.62
C LYS A 172 -33.63 7.04 -36.76
N THR A 173 -34.41 7.07 -35.66
CA THR A 173 -35.81 7.43 -35.65
C THR A 173 -36.04 8.92 -35.93
N ALA A 174 -35.19 9.82 -35.41
CA ALA A 174 -35.29 11.25 -35.65
C ALA A 174 -35.00 11.66 -37.13
N LYS A 175 -34.25 10.84 -37.87
CA LYS A 175 -33.94 11.09 -39.30
C LYS A 175 -35.03 10.58 -40.25
N ARG A 176 -35.98 9.73 -39.79
CA ARG A 176 -37.05 9.16 -40.59
C ARG A 176 -38.33 10.01 -40.59
N ASN A 177 -38.44 10.96 -39.65
CA ASN A 177 -39.61 11.87 -39.54
C ASN A 177 -39.33 13.27 -40.15
N LYS A 178 -38.28 13.45 -40.97
CA LYS A 178 -37.96 14.68 -41.69
C LYS A 178 -37.83 14.46 -43.22
N LYS A 179 -38.68 13.60 -43.79
CA LYS A 179 -38.95 13.55 -45.24
C LYS A 179 -40.43 13.54 -45.47
#